data_0126da873b052bf021747bc3dd6f2ccb
#
_entry.id   0126da873b052bf021747bc3dd6f2ccb
#
_cell.length_a   1.000
_cell.length_b   1.000
_cell.length_c   1.000
_cell.angle_alpha   90.00
_cell.angle_beta   90.00
_cell.angle_gamma   90.00
#
_symmetry.space_group_name_H-M   'P 1'
#
loop_
_entity.id
_entity.type
_entity.pdbx_description
1 polymer ?
#
loop_
_entity_poly.entity_id
_entity_poly.type
_entity_poly.pdbx_seq_one_letter_code
_entity_poly.pdbx_strand_id
1 'polypeptide(L)'
;MIQGVILPIMANAMPSPAQAASPAAVSLNETAASYPPLRTGLRGQYPGSFEVAHAARDGLFAGPVTATDTGEHYDLVVVGAGISGLSAALFYQRAMGPDARILIVDNHDDFGGHAKRNALQYKGQTYLGYGGTMSIETPFPYSFTATALLLDLGIRPDTYSSYLKTSRLKGLEPAVFYDRENFGKDQLVPGYHEKNWDSFFRDSPLDDETRTDLLRLHTQAINYLPDLTPDARQALLRTISYETFLQRYAHMSDGAIRFFAGKAFRNNMRVDTCPAYDAMKADAPGFNGMEVTHDTPHESAVFHFPDGNATIARLLVGRLVPSFFGTPQTAASVVMAQGNYSRLDQPGAVRIRLNSMVVRVEHTGDPTKPNDNKPVRVVYQKPDGTSDTRHAVMADNVIMACFNNIIPFIVPSLPEAQKDALKYPSKVPMQYSSVLLRNGQALRRCGTQSIYAPCSYHTRLLVDEPVDIGGYTTNPSPDRPTMIHLLRNANAPGHPRKEQNRLGRQEMLAMTFPEIEAKTRDQLQRMFGPLGFNHEQDIVGLTVNRWPHGYAYTYDTLGDAYMPAALRPHVVGRQPYGRIAIANADSTAAAFTNTAIDAAERAVQECLISRGYT
;
A
#
# COMPACT_ATOMS: atom_id res chain seq x y z
N MET A 1 -46.87 -11.08 21.81
CA MET A 1 -46.16 -12.22 22.40
C MET A 1 -45.90 -13.24 21.32
N ILE A 2 -44.72 -13.29 20.79
CA ILE A 2 -44.20 -14.41 19.99
C ILE A 2 -42.75 -14.59 20.43
N GLN A 3 -42.51 -15.69 21.14
CA GLN A 3 -41.20 -16.14 21.60
C GLN A 3 -40.41 -16.70 20.42
N GLY A 4 -39.27 -16.15 20.15
CA GLY A 4 -38.27 -16.72 19.21
C GLY A 4 -37.30 -17.64 19.95
N VAL A 5 -37.26 -18.89 19.56
CA VAL A 5 -36.37 -19.93 20.07
C VAL A 5 -34.98 -19.74 19.47
N ILE A 6 -33.97 -19.58 20.32
CA ILE A 6 -32.54 -19.60 19.93
C ILE A 6 -32.05 -21.04 20.07
N LEU A 7 -31.62 -21.64 18.94
CA LEU A 7 -30.93 -22.91 18.91
C LEU A 7 -29.39 -22.67 18.90
N PRO A 8 -28.62 -23.38 19.73
CA PRO A 8 -27.16 -23.27 19.69
C PRO A 8 -26.56 -24.06 18.51
N ILE A 9 -25.70 -23.40 17.72
CA ILE A 9 -24.89 -24.04 16.69
C ILE A 9 -23.71 -24.72 17.36
N MET A 10 -23.68 -26.03 17.34
CA MET A 10 -22.50 -26.84 17.73
C MET A 10 -21.42 -26.72 16.66
N ALA A 11 -20.24 -26.26 17.06
CA ALA A 11 -19.05 -26.27 16.23
C ALA A 11 -18.45 -27.69 16.21
N ASN A 12 -18.53 -28.37 15.07
CA ASN A 12 -17.78 -29.58 14.84
C ASN A 12 -16.35 -29.22 14.44
N ALA A 13 -15.39 -29.55 15.29
CA ALA A 13 -13.97 -29.49 14.98
C ALA A 13 -13.61 -30.64 14.01
N MET A 14 -13.16 -30.31 12.81
CA MET A 14 -12.52 -31.27 11.89
C MET A 14 -11.02 -31.38 12.21
N PRO A 15 -10.43 -32.58 12.19
CA PRO A 15 -9.00 -32.74 12.41
C PRO A 15 -8.21 -32.28 11.18
N SER A 16 -7.14 -31.49 11.40
CA SER A 16 -6.17 -31.13 10.38
C SER A 16 -5.38 -32.34 9.89
N PRO A 17 -5.21 -32.51 8.57
CA PRO A 17 -4.27 -33.52 8.07
C PRO A 17 -2.84 -33.02 8.28
N ALA A 18 -2.05 -33.76 9.02
CA ALA A 18 -0.61 -33.57 9.14
C ALA A 18 0.06 -33.87 7.79
N GLN A 19 0.47 -32.82 7.06
CA GLN A 19 1.33 -32.98 5.89
C GLN A 19 2.76 -33.18 6.34
N ALA A 20 3.33 -34.36 6.02
CA ALA A 20 4.74 -34.61 6.15
C ALA A 20 5.53 -33.67 5.21
N ALA A 21 6.27 -32.73 5.77
CA ALA A 21 7.11 -31.81 4.99
C ALA A 21 8.29 -32.56 4.36
N SER A 22 8.50 -32.38 3.06
CA SER A 22 9.68 -32.84 2.34
C SER A 22 10.95 -32.17 2.90
N PRO A 23 12.12 -32.85 2.98
CA PRO A 23 13.36 -32.26 3.50
C PRO A 23 13.81 -30.95 2.82
N ALA A 24 13.46 -30.75 1.55
CA ALA A 24 13.72 -29.50 0.82
C ALA A 24 12.83 -28.32 1.31
N ALA A 25 11.62 -28.60 1.82
CA ALA A 25 10.73 -27.58 2.36
C ALA A 25 11.19 -27.07 3.74
N VAL A 26 11.84 -27.92 4.54
CA VAL A 26 12.40 -27.54 5.85
C VAL A 26 13.57 -26.57 5.68
N SER A 27 14.48 -26.81 4.73
CA SER A 27 15.63 -25.95 4.44
C SER A 27 15.21 -24.56 3.91
N LEU A 28 14.17 -24.48 3.08
CA LEU A 28 13.63 -23.21 2.55
C LEU A 28 12.94 -22.40 3.66
N ASN A 29 12.27 -23.05 4.61
CA ASN A 29 11.63 -22.37 5.74
C ASN A 29 12.63 -21.76 6.73
N GLU A 30 13.76 -22.42 7.00
CA GLU A 30 14.83 -21.87 7.86
C GLU A 30 15.49 -20.64 7.24
N THR A 31 15.78 -20.67 5.93
CA THR A 31 16.33 -19.52 5.20
C THR A 31 15.33 -18.37 5.16
N ALA A 32 14.05 -18.64 4.95
CA ALA A 32 13.00 -17.63 4.96
C ALA A 32 12.74 -17.06 6.37
N ALA A 33 12.97 -17.82 7.43
CA ALA A 33 12.88 -17.33 8.80
C ALA A 33 14.01 -16.33 9.13
N SER A 34 15.19 -16.52 8.55
CA SER A 34 16.35 -15.61 8.75
C SER A 34 16.35 -14.41 7.79
N TYR A 35 15.63 -14.48 6.66
CA TYR A 35 15.52 -13.41 5.66
C TYR A 35 14.08 -13.23 5.19
N PRO A 36 13.27 -12.41 5.88
CA PRO A 36 11.84 -12.22 5.64
C PRO A 36 11.40 -11.95 4.20
N PRO A 37 12.16 -11.24 3.33
CA PRO A 37 11.77 -11.05 1.94
C PRO A 37 11.56 -12.34 1.13
N LEU A 38 12.12 -13.49 1.57
CA LEU A 38 11.93 -14.80 0.94
C LEU A 38 10.64 -15.52 1.36
N ARG A 39 9.91 -14.99 2.34
CA ARG A 39 8.64 -15.58 2.76
C ARG A 39 7.61 -15.47 1.64
N THR A 40 7.02 -16.60 1.27
CA THR A 40 5.87 -16.70 0.37
C THR A 40 4.56 -16.75 1.16
N GLY A 41 3.43 -16.73 0.47
CA GLY A 41 2.13 -16.71 1.12
C GLY A 41 1.69 -15.31 1.53
N LEU A 42 1.04 -15.17 2.68
CA LEU A 42 0.58 -13.87 3.18
C LEU A 42 1.72 -13.03 3.74
N ARG A 43 1.78 -11.76 3.31
CA ARG A 43 2.62 -10.70 3.83
C ARG A 43 1.77 -9.46 4.15
N GLY A 44 2.34 -8.46 4.79
CA GLY A 44 1.57 -7.33 5.31
C GLY A 44 0.71 -7.78 6.50
N GLN A 45 -0.59 -7.86 6.34
CA GLN A 45 -1.46 -8.46 7.35
C GLN A 45 -1.44 -10.01 7.21
N TYR A 46 -0.70 -10.68 8.06
CA TYR A 46 -0.59 -12.14 8.18
C TYR A 46 -0.80 -12.55 9.65
N PRO A 47 -1.15 -13.82 9.94
CA PRO A 47 -1.30 -14.29 11.33
C PRO A 47 -0.06 -13.99 12.17
N GLY A 48 -0.25 -13.37 13.35
CA GLY A 48 0.82 -12.88 14.23
C GLY A 48 1.17 -11.39 14.06
N SER A 49 0.75 -10.74 12.97
CA SER A 49 1.11 -9.33 12.71
C SER A 49 0.04 -8.31 13.12
N PHE A 50 -1.20 -8.73 13.43
CA PHE A 50 -2.30 -7.79 13.64
C PHE A 50 -3.14 -8.07 14.89
N GLU A 51 -3.08 -9.25 15.47
CA GLU A 51 -3.95 -9.68 16.56
C GLU A 51 -3.79 -8.79 17.80
N VAL A 52 -2.54 -8.46 18.16
CA VAL A 52 -2.25 -7.58 19.31
C VAL A 52 -2.76 -6.16 19.05
N ALA A 53 -2.66 -5.67 17.81
CA ALA A 53 -3.21 -4.37 17.44
C ALA A 53 -4.75 -4.37 17.49
N HIS A 54 -5.41 -5.45 17.06
CA HIS A 54 -6.86 -5.61 17.21
C HIS A 54 -7.27 -5.69 18.67
N ALA A 55 -6.53 -6.44 19.51
CA ALA A 55 -6.77 -6.48 20.94
C ALA A 55 -6.62 -5.09 21.60
N ALA A 56 -5.66 -4.29 21.17
CA ALA A 56 -5.52 -2.90 21.64
C ALA A 56 -6.72 -2.05 21.22
N ARG A 57 -7.17 -2.13 19.97
CA ARG A 57 -8.39 -1.47 19.48
C ARG A 57 -9.63 -1.88 20.29
N ASP A 58 -9.74 -3.15 20.64
CA ASP A 58 -10.88 -3.74 21.35
C ASP A 58 -10.81 -3.53 22.87
N GLY A 59 -9.82 -2.76 23.34
CA GLY A 59 -9.74 -2.28 24.73
C GLY A 59 -8.94 -3.14 25.70
N LEU A 60 -8.25 -4.21 25.22
CA LEU A 60 -7.44 -5.08 26.11
C LEU A 60 -6.40 -4.28 26.92
N PHE A 61 -5.90 -3.19 26.36
CA PHE A 61 -4.89 -2.34 26.98
C PHE A 61 -5.43 -0.96 27.42
N ALA A 62 -6.77 -0.82 27.62
CA ALA A 62 -7.37 0.46 28.01
C ALA A 62 -6.97 0.92 29.44
N GLY A 63 -6.77 -0.03 30.37
CA GLY A 63 -6.30 0.20 31.72
C GLY A 63 -4.78 0.28 31.85
N PRO A 64 -4.24 0.30 33.09
CA PRO A 64 -2.80 0.20 33.33
C PRO A 64 -2.18 -1.05 32.69
N VAL A 65 -1.03 -0.88 32.01
CA VAL A 65 -0.36 -2.01 31.34
C VAL A 65 0.88 -2.38 32.13
N THR A 66 0.85 -3.59 32.73
CA THR A 66 2.03 -4.17 33.39
C THR A 66 3.01 -4.68 32.32
N ALA A 67 4.29 -4.38 32.49
CA ALA A 67 5.38 -4.80 31.62
C ALA A 67 6.68 -4.91 32.41
N THR A 68 7.56 -5.79 31.97
CA THR A 68 8.94 -5.87 32.50
C THR A 68 9.71 -4.64 32.04
N ASP A 69 10.29 -3.91 32.99
CA ASP A 69 11.21 -2.82 32.68
C ASP A 69 12.53 -3.42 32.16
N THR A 70 12.94 -2.98 30.96
CA THR A 70 14.19 -3.44 30.35
C THR A 70 15.41 -2.68 30.85
N GLY A 71 15.22 -1.56 31.56
CA GLY A 71 16.28 -0.61 31.91
C GLY A 71 16.82 0.17 30.70
N GLU A 72 16.25 0.02 29.51
CA GLU A 72 16.68 0.74 28.31
C GLU A 72 16.07 2.15 28.28
N HIS A 73 16.92 3.15 28.00
CA HIS A 73 16.51 4.54 27.79
C HIS A 73 17.04 5.04 26.46
N TYR A 74 16.21 5.70 25.68
CA TYR A 74 16.51 6.22 24.35
C TYR A 74 16.23 7.72 24.26
N ASP A 75 17.01 8.45 23.45
CA ASP A 75 16.69 9.84 23.10
C ASP A 75 15.41 9.92 22.26
N LEU A 76 15.20 8.89 21.41
CA LEU A 76 14.02 8.76 20.57
C LEU A 76 13.55 7.31 20.46
N VAL A 77 12.24 7.09 20.64
CA VAL A 77 11.59 5.86 20.19
C VAL A 77 10.68 6.19 19.00
N VAL A 78 10.82 5.45 17.90
CA VAL A 78 9.98 5.55 16.71
C VAL A 78 9.08 4.32 16.64
N VAL A 79 7.77 4.54 16.55
CA VAL A 79 6.76 3.47 16.45
C VAL A 79 6.36 3.29 14.99
N GLY A 80 6.92 2.28 14.34
CA GLY A 80 6.76 1.96 12.93
C GLY A 80 8.05 2.13 12.13
N ALA A 81 8.51 1.05 11.47
CA ALA A 81 9.70 1.01 10.63
C ALA A 81 9.37 1.19 9.13
N GLY A 82 8.29 1.91 8.79
CA GLY A 82 8.02 2.37 7.43
C GLY A 82 8.98 3.46 6.98
N ILE A 83 8.91 3.88 5.70
CA ILE A 83 9.77 4.95 5.16
C ILE A 83 9.72 6.21 6.04
N SER A 84 8.55 6.60 6.54
CA SER A 84 8.42 7.75 7.44
C SER A 84 9.21 7.57 8.73
N GLY A 85 9.05 6.43 9.42
CA GLY A 85 9.77 6.16 10.68
C GLY A 85 11.27 6.04 10.49
N LEU A 86 11.72 5.37 9.42
CA LEU A 86 13.15 5.27 9.08
C LEU A 86 13.76 6.64 8.75
N SER A 87 13.02 7.48 7.99
CA SER A 87 13.44 8.86 7.68
C SER A 87 13.50 9.71 8.94
N ALA A 88 12.50 9.59 9.84
CA ALA A 88 12.49 10.32 11.11
C ALA A 88 13.71 9.96 11.98
N ALA A 89 14.05 8.68 12.09
CA ALA A 89 15.24 8.25 12.82
C ALA A 89 16.52 8.84 12.22
N LEU A 90 16.65 8.86 10.90
CA LEU A 90 17.83 9.42 10.22
C LEU A 90 17.91 10.95 10.40
N PHE A 91 16.80 11.67 10.25
CA PHE A 91 16.76 13.13 10.48
C PHE A 91 17.09 13.48 11.94
N TYR A 92 16.54 12.74 12.90
CA TYR A 92 16.84 12.95 14.32
C TYR A 92 18.32 12.67 14.64
N GLN A 93 18.89 11.57 14.11
CA GLN A 93 20.30 11.26 14.28
C GLN A 93 21.21 12.36 13.70
N ARG A 94 20.85 12.93 12.55
CA ARG A 94 21.59 14.04 11.95
C ARG A 94 21.54 15.31 12.80
N ALA A 95 20.39 15.59 13.41
CA ALA A 95 20.22 16.76 14.25
C ALA A 95 20.92 16.64 15.60
N MET A 96 20.88 15.44 16.22
CA MET A 96 21.37 15.20 17.58
C MET A 96 22.79 14.63 17.63
N GLY A 97 23.33 14.20 16.50
CA GLY A 97 24.64 13.58 16.38
C GLY A 97 24.60 12.05 16.29
N PRO A 98 25.75 11.43 15.91
CA PRO A 98 25.82 10.00 15.60
C PRO A 98 25.59 9.09 16.82
N ASP A 99 25.78 9.62 18.04
CA ASP A 99 25.63 8.87 19.29
C ASP A 99 24.21 8.89 19.83
N ALA A 100 23.26 9.59 19.17
CA ALA A 100 21.86 9.64 19.57
C ALA A 100 21.28 8.21 19.63
N ARG A 101 20.76 7.85 20.81
CA ARG A 101 20.21 6.52 21.07
C ARG A 101 18.78 6.44 20.56
N ILE A 102 18.57 5.68 19.49
CA ILE A 102 17.28 5.58 18.80
C ILE A 102 16.81 4.12 18.75
N LEU A 103 15.57 3.87 19.17
CA LEU A 103 14.91 2.59 18.99
C LEU A 103 13.74 2.75 18.01
N ILE A 104 13.73 1.95 16.95
CA ILE A 104 12.60 1.81 16.03
C ILE A 104 11.91 0.49 16.35
N VAL A 105 10.58 0.51 16.58
CA VAL A 105 9.79 -0.67 16.93
C VAL A 105 8.74 -0.91 15.84
N ASP A 106 8.66 -2.14 15.29
CA ASP A 106 7.67 -2.51 14.28
C ASP A 106 7.03 -3.86 14.61
N ASN A 107 5.74 -3.99 14.36
CA ASN A 107 4.97 -5.21 14.61
C ASN A 107 5.15 -6.29 13.53
N HIS A 108 5.73 -5.94 12.38
CA HIS A 108 6.02 -6.89 11.32
C HIS A 108 7.39 -7.57 11.50
N ASP A 109 7.57 -8.67 10.76
CA ASP A 109 8.83 -9.40 10.66
C ASP A 109 9.90 -8.70 9.80
N ASP A 110 9.51 -7.62 9.12
CA ASP A 110 10.33 -6.89 8.16
C ASP A 110 10.02 -5.39 8.23
N PHE A 111 11.00 -4.55 7.96
CA PHE A 111 10.87 -3.10 7.87
C PHE A 111 10.29 -2.64 6.52
N GLY A 112 10.13 -1.33 6.33
CA GLY A 112 9.67 -0.70 5.10
C GLY A 112 8.18 -0.34 5.08
N GLY A 113 7.37 -0.84 6.04
CA GLY A 113 5.92 -0.60 6.03
C GLY A 113 5.28 -1.17 4.76
N HIS A 114 4.61 -0.32 3.96
CA HIS A 114 4.08 -0.71 2.64
C HIS A 114 5.16 -0.92 1.57
N ALA A 115 6.37 -0.41 1.76
CA ALA A 115 7.52 -0.61 0.89
C ALA A 115 8.21 -1.96 1.22
N LYS A 116 7.46 -3.07 1.09
CA LYS A 116 7.97 -4.43 1.29
C LYS A 116 8.65 -4.95 0.04
N ARG A 117 9.75 -5.67 0.24
CA ARG A 117 10.41 -6.45 -0.80
C ARG A 117 9.85 -7.87 -0.79
N ASN A 118 9.42 -8.35 -1.96
CA ASN A 118 9.14 -9.77 -2.21
C ASN A 118 10.30 -10.37 -3.02
N ALA A 119 10.87 -11.46 -2.55
CA ALA A 119 11.92 -12.18 -3.24
C ALA A 119 11.49 -13.63 -3.43
N LEU A 120 11.32 -14.05 -4.68
CA LEU A 120 10.94 -15.42 -5.03
C LEU A 120 12.16 -16.14 -5.63
N GLN A 121 12.40 -17.37 -5.19
CA GLN A 121 13.50 -18.17 -5.70
C GLN A 121 13.00 -19.25 -6.65
N TYR A 122 13.61 -19.33 -7.81
CA TYR A 122 13.33 -20.38 -8.77
C TYR A 122 14.61 -20.77 -9.54
N LYS A 123 14.94 -22.08 -9.58
CA LYS A 123 16.12 -22.64 -10.23
C LYS A 123 17.43 -21.93 -9.85
N GLY A 124 17.60 -21.62 -8.55
CA GLY A 124 18.79 -20.97 -8.02
C GLY A 124 18.92 -19.48 -8.30
N GLN A 125 17.91 -18.86 -8.90
CA GLN A 125 17.86 -17.41 -9.15
C GLN A 125 16.79 -16.74 -8.28
N THR A 126 17.07 -15.48 -7.88
CA THR A 126 16.13 -14.64 -7.12
C THR A 126 15.43 -13.68 -8.07
N TYR A 127 14.11 -13.68 -7.98
CA TYR A 127 13.22 -12.76 -8.70
C TYR A 127 12.61 -11.79 -7.71
N LEU A 128 12.73 -10.50 -7.98
CA LEU A 128 12.29 -9.43 -7.11
C LEU A 128 10.92 -8.90 -7.54
N GLY A 129 10.10 -8.58 -6.56
CA GLY A 129 8.85 -7.88 -6.72
C GLY A 129 8.61 -6.97 -5.51
N TYR A 130 7.65 -6.09 -5.63
CA TYR A 130 7.26 -5.15 -4.57
C TYR A 130 5.95 -5.58 -3.91
N GLY A 131 5.80 -5.23 -2.65
CA GLY A 131 4.63 -5.58 -1.86
C GLY A 131 3.63 -4.45 -1.65
N GLY A 132 3.83 -3.28 -2.27
CA GLY A 132 2.94 -2.13 -2.09
C GLY A 132 3.39 -0.93 -2.90
N THR A 133 4.14 0.00 -2.31
CA THR A 133 4.56 1.21 -3.02
C THR A 133 5.64 0.90 -4.05
N MET A 134 5.42 1.34 -5.30
CA MET A 134 6.23 0.95 -6.45
C MET A 134 7.12 2.10 -6.94
N SER A 135 6.53 3.23 -7.29
CA SER A 135 7.16 4.21 -8.19
C SER A 135 7.72 5.42 -7.48
N ILE A 136 8.72 6.02 -8.12
CA ILE A 136 9.27 7.35 -7.86
C ILE A 136 9.03 8.19 -9.12
N GLU A 137 8.55 9.41 -8.96
CA GLU A 137 8.35 10.34 -10.09
C GLU A 137 9.67 11.01 -10.51
N THR A 138 9.80 11.31 -11.80
CA THR A 138 11.00 11.94 -12.35
C THR A 138 10.64 12.99 -13.42
N PRO A 139 11.22 14.22 -13.43
CA PRO A 139 12.08 14.75 -12.37
C PRO A 139 11.33 14.83 -11.05
N PHE A 140 12.00 14.93 -9.92
CA PHE A 140 11.33 14.96 -8.61
C PHE A 140 10.41 16.17 -8.45
N PRO A 141 9.06 16.02 -8.49
CA PRO A 141 8.13 17.09 -8.18
C PRO A 141 7.90 17.18 -6.65
N TYR A 142 8.95 16.89 -5.88
CA TYR A 142 8.88 16.72 -4.44
C TYR A 142 9.34 17.98 -3.70
N SER A 143 9.06 18.05 -2.40
CA SER A 143 9.61 19.06 -1.51
C SER A 143 11.14 19.05 -1.52
N PHE A 144 11.74 20.13 -1.03
CA PHE A 144 13.19 20.20 -0.84
C PHE A 144 13.69 19.04 0.05
N THR A 145 13.01 18.75 1.15
CA THR A 145 13.37 17.70 2.11
C THR A 145 13.36 16.32 1.48
N ALA A 146 12.26 15.95 0.81
CA ALA A 146 12.15 14.65 0.17
C ALA A 146 13.18 14.50 -0.95
N THR A 147 13.37 15.53 -1.77
CA THR A 147 14.37 15.55 -2.83
C THR A 147 15.80 15.40 -2.27
N ALA A 148 16.14 16.20 -1.24
CA ALA A 148 17.47 16.15 -0.63
C ALA A 148 17.77 14.76 -0.02
N LEU A 149 16.80 14.14 0.65
CA LEU A 149 16.98 12.80 1.21
C LEU A 149 17.20 11.76 0.11
N LEU A 150 16.40 11.77 -0.96
CA LEU A 150 16.55 10.80 -2.04
C LEU A 150 17.90 10.95 -2.75
N LEU A 151 18.34 12.19 -3.01
CA LEU A 151 19.66 12.46 -3.60
C LEU A 151 20.81 12.01 -2.68
N ASP A 152 20.69 12.24 -1.35
CA ASP A 152 21.68 11.77 -0.38
C ASP A 152 21.76 10.23 -0.30
N LEU A 153 20.64 9.54 -0.48
CA LEU A 153 20.60 8.09 -0.61
C LEU A 153 21.18 7.58 -1.95
N GLY A 154 21.60 8.50 -2.85
CA GLY A 154 22.16 8.18 -4.16
C GLY A 154 21.10 7.85 -5.21
N ILE A 155 19.85 8.19 -4.97
CA ILE A 155 18.75 8.00 -5.93
C ILE A 155 18.70 9.23 -6.82
N ARG A 156 19.07 9.07 -8.09
CA ARG A 156 19.26 10.17 -9.05
C ARG A 156 18.39 9.99 -10.27
N PRO A 157 17.43 10.90 -10.56
CA PRO A 157 16.54 10.81 -11.71
C PRO A 157 17.26 10.75 -13.07
N ASP A 158 18.40 11.43 -13.21
CA ASP A 158 19.22 11.45 -14.41
C ASP A 158 19.80 10.09 -14.82
N THR A 159 19.86 9.13 -13.87
CA THR A 159 20.34 7.77 -14.14
C THR A 159 19.25 6.80 -14.57
N TYR A 160 17.98 7.12 -14.40
CA TYR A 160 16.87 6.17 -14.58
C TYR A 160 16.74 5.65 -16.01
N SER A 161 16.92 6.50 -17.03
CA SER A 161 16.86 6.09 -18.42
C SER A 161 17.89 5.01 -18.78
N SER A 162 19.04 4.98 -18.09
CA SER A 162 20.06 3.95 -18.30
C SER A 162 19.63 2.58 -17.78
N TYR A 163 18.77 2.54 -16.77
CA TYR A 163 18.27 1.30 -16.17
C TYR A 163 17.04 0.74 -16.88
N LEU A 164 16.18 1.60 -17.42
CA LEU A 164 14.96 1.19 -18.11
C LEU A 164 15.25 0.47 -19.43
N LYS A 165 14.53 -0.62 -19.67
CA LYS A 165 14.64 -1.48 -20.87
C LYS A 165 13.28 -1.67 -21.52
N THR A 166 12.55 -0.58 -21.71
CA THR A 166 11.18 -0.54 -22.27
C THR A 166 11.05 -1.24 -23.62
N SER A 167 12.14 -1.25 -24.42
CA SER A 167 12.18 -1.98 -25.69
C SER A 167 11.89 -3.49 -25.57
N ARG A 168 12.07 -4.08 -24.38
CA ARG A 168 11.73 -5.49 -24.12
C ARG A 168 10.22 -5.75 -24.09
N LEU A 169 9.40 -4.71 -23.93
CA LEU A 169 7.93 -4.77 -23.96
C LEU A 169 7.35 -4.45 -25.36
N LYS A 170 8.20 -4.20 -26.36
CA LYS A 170 7.75 -3.87 -27.72
C LYS A 170 6.80 -4.94 -28.26
N GLY A 171 5.65 -4.50 -28.80
CA GLY A 171 4.60 -5.37 -29.33
C GLY A 171 3.72 -6.01 -28.26
N LEU A 172 3.77 -5.52 -27.01
CA LEU A 172 2.80 -5.84 -25.98
C LEU A 172 1.91 -4.62 -25.72
N GLU A 173 0.59 -4.82 -25.75
CA GLU A 173 -0.43 -3.77 -25.61
C GLU A 173 -1.24 -3.95 -24.33
N PRO A 174 -1.88 -2.91 -23.83
CA PRO A 174 -2.88 -3.05 -22.77
C PRO A 174 -4.08 -3.89 -23.27
N ALA A 175 -4.68 -4.66 -22.38
CA ALA A 175 -5.82 -5.52 -22.68
C ALA A 175 -6.92 -5.40 -21.62
N VAL A 176 -8.12 -5.88 -21.97
CA VAL A 176 -9.22 -6.09 -21.02
C VAL A 176 -9.56 -7.56 -20.95
N PHE A 177 -9.70 -8.08 -19.74
CA PHE A 177 -10.26 -9.41 -19.51
C PHE A 177 -11.71 -9.29 -19.05
N TYR A 178 -12.61 -9.83 -19.85
CA TYR A 178 -14.03 -9.97 -19.54
C TYR A 178 -14.28 -11.34 -18.93
N ASP A 179 -14.93 -11.40 -17.78
CA ASP A 179 -15.31 -12.66 -17.14
C ASP A 179 -16.74 -13.07 -17.52
N ARG A 180 -16.99 -14.39 -17.55
CA ARG A 180 -18.27 -14.95 -18.00
C ARG A 180 -19.44 -14.59 -17.10
N GLU A 181 -19.20 -14.37 -15.82
CA GLU A 181 -20.24 -14.06 -14.83
C GLU A 181 -20.87 -12.70 -15.07
N ASN A 182 -20.10 -11.74 -15.57
CA ASN A 182 -20.52 -10.37 -15.78
C ASN A 182 -20.72 -9.99 -17.25
N PHE A 183 -20.03 -10.70 -18.18
CA PHE A 183 -20.02 -10.39 -19.60
C PHE A 183 -20.38 -11.58 -20.48
N GLY A 184 -20.88 -12.67 -19.88
CA GLY A 184 -21.36 -13.86 -20.59
C GLY A 184 -20.26 -14.77 -21.14
N LYS A 185 -18.99 -14.31 -21.22
CA LYS A 185 -17.88 -15.07 -21.79
C LYS A 185 -16.56 -14.65 -21.16
N ASP A 186 -15.68 -15.64 -20.91
CA ASP A 186 -14.27 -15.38 -20.59
C ASP A 186 -13.54 -15.01 -21.87
N GLN A 187 -13.08 -13.76 -21.97
CA GLN A 187 -12.35 -13.29 -23.15
C GLN A 187 -11.32 -12.22 -22.80
N LEU A 188 -10.09 -12.40 -23.29
CA LEU A 188 -9.04 -11.39 -23.23
C LEU A 188 -8.99 -10.64 -24.57
N VAL A 189 -9.15 -9.33 -24.55
CA VAL A 189 -9.16 -8.45 -25.73
C VAL A 189 -8.01 -7.44 -25.62
N PRO A 190 -6.98 -7.51 -26.48
CA PRO A 190 -5.89 -6.52 -26.51
C PRO A 190 -6.32 -5.22 -27.19
N GLY A 191 -5.48 -4.17 -27.11
CA GLY A 191 -5.71 -2.88 -27.76
C GLY A 191 -6.51 -1.88 -26.94
N TYR A 192 -6.61 -2.08 -25.62
CA TYR A 192 -7.24 -1.12 -24.71
C TYR A 192 -6.39 0.15 -24.57
N HIS A 193 -6.98 1.32 -24.82
CA HIS A 193 -6.33 2.64 -24.92
C HIS A 193 -5.50 2.88 -26.20
N GLU A 194 -5.56 2.00 -27.18
CA GLU A 194 -4.90 2.23 -28.47
C GLU A 194 -5.91 2.57 -29.56
N LYS A 195 -5.76 3.72 -30.09
CA LYS A 195 -6.21 4.35 -31.38
C LYS A 195 -7.52 3.93 -32.06
N ASN A 196 -8.07 2.74 -31.86
CA ASN A 196 -9.27 2.30 -32.56
C ASN A 196 -10.30 1.68 -31.61
N TRP A 197 -11.03 2.55 -30.90
CA TRP A 197 -12.11 2.14 -30.02
C TRP A 197 -13.20 1.31 -30.71
N ASP A 198 -13.47 1.60 -31.99
CA ASP A 198 -14.48 0.86 -32.76
C ASP A 198 -14.12 -0.63 -32.89
N SER A 199 -12.89 -0.94 -33.32
CA SER A 199 -12.44 -2.33 -33.39
C SER A 199 -12.36 -2.98 -32.02
N PHE A 200 -11.84 -2.26 -31.00
CA PHE A 200 -11.72 -2.79 -29.64
C PHE A 200 -13.09 -3.20 -29.07
N PHE A 201 -14.09 -2.31 -29.11
CA PHE A 201 -15.41 -2.63 -28.58
C PHE A 201 -16.19 -3.63 -29.45
N ARG A 202 -15.97 -3.67 -30.78
CA ARG A 202 -16.53 -4.69 -31.65
C ARG A 202 -16.02 -6.09 -31.29
N ASP A 203 -14.73 -6.22 -30.95
CA ASP A 203 -14.11 -7.49 -30.61
C ASP A 203 -14.38 -7.91 -29.15
N SER A 204 -14.93 -7.00 -28.32
CA SER A 204 -15.30 -7.25 -26.93
C SER A 204 -16.63 -8.00 -26.81
N PRO A 205 -16.82 -8.88 -25.81
CA PRO A 205 -18.07 -9.64 -25.60
C PRO A 205 -19.13 -8.77 -24.90
N LEU A 206 -19.50 -7.68 -25.54
CA LEU A 206 -20.48 -6.70 -25.06
C LEU A 206 -21.75 -6.81 -25.93
N ASP A 207 -22.91 -6.57 -25.33
CA ASP A 207 -24.15 -6.37 -26.11
C ASP A 207 -24.09 -5.07 -26.92
N ASP A 208 -25.01 -4.92 -27.87
CA ASP A 208 -24.97 -3.79 -28.80
C ASP A 208 -25.22 -2.44 -28.14
N GLU A 209 -26.06 -2.39 -27.11
CA GLU A 209 -26.32 -1.18 -26.32
C GLU A 209 -25.05 -0.73 -25.56
N THR A 210 -24.47 -1.63 -24.79
CA THR A 210 -23.22 -1.38 -24.04
C THR A 210 -22.08 -0.95 -24.97
N ARG A 211 -21.94 -1.61 -26.12
CA ARG A 211 -20.92 -1.28 -27.13
C ARG A 211 -21.11 0.12 -27.69
N THR A 212 -22.35 0.46 -28.08
CA THR A 212 -22.71 1.78 -28.62
C THR A 212 -22.43 2.87 -27.61
N ASP A 213 -22.81 2.67 -26.35
CA ASP A 213 -22.60 3.61 -25.27
C ASP A 213 -21.12 3.86 -24.99
N LEU A 214 -20.33 2.80 -24.83
CA LEU A 214 -18.90 2.92 -24.58
C LEU A 214 -18.17 3.58 -25.77
N LEU A 215 -18.54 3.24 -27.01
CA LEU A 215 -17.97 3.88 -28.19
C LEU A 215 -18.28 5.37 -28.20
N ARG A 216 -19.55 5.75 -28.00
CA ARG A 216 -19.99 7.15 -27.88
C ARG A 216 -19.21 7.91 -26.80
N LEU A 217 -19.10 7.32 -25.61
CA LEU A 217 -18.44 7.93 -24.46
C LEU A 217 -16.94 8.22 -24.70
N HIS A 218 -16.25 7.30 -25.43
CA HIS A 218 -14.81 7.43 -25.69
C HIS A 218 -14.46 8.26 -26.91
N THR A 219 -15.39 8.37 -27.91
CA THR A 219 -15.04 8.96 -29.20
C THR A 219 -15.74 10.29 -29.48
N GLN A 220 -16.88 10.59 -28.84
CA GLN A 220 -17.65 11.78 -29.15
C GLN A 220 -17.41 12.90 -28.13
N ALA A 221 -17.20 14.10 -28.64
CA ALA A 221 -17.08 15.32 -27.82
C ALA A 221 -18.48 15.88 -27.55
N ILE A 222 -19.20 15.29 -26.59
CA ILE A 222 -20.56 15.69 -26.22
C ILE A 222 -20.54 16.56 -24.97
N ASN A 223 -21.25 17.69 -25.03
CA ASN A 223 -21.57 18.44 -23.82
C ASN A 223 -22.83 17.86 -23.18
N TYR A 224 -22.65 17.03 -22.16
CA TYR A 224 -23.76 16.41 -21.42
C TYR A 224 -24.48 17.35 -20.44
N LEU A 225 -24.02 18.60 -20.29
CA LEU A 225 -24.59 19.63 -19.42
C LEU A 225 -24.76 20.96 -20.17
N PRO A 226 -25.49 21.01 -21.32
CA PRO A 226 -25.51 22.17 -22.20
C PRO A 226 -26.11 23.41 -21.54
N ASP A 227 -27.05 23.22 -20.62
CA ASP A 227 -27.78 24.35 -19.97
C ASP A 227 -27.00 24.99 -18.82
N LEU A 228 -25.80 24.48 -18.48
CA LEU A 228 -24.96 25.02 -17.40
C LEU A 228 -23.76 25.81 -17.94
N THR A 229 -23.41 26.87 -17.24
CA THR A 229 -22.14 27.59 -17.46
C THR A 229 -20.95 26.69 -17.09
N PRO A 230 -19.71 26.90 -17.57
CA PRO A 230 -18.54 26.13 -17.21
C PRO A 230 -18.33 26.01 -15.68
N ASP A 231 -18.50 27.09 -14.93
CA ASP A 231 -18.38 27.09 -13.48
C ASP A 231 -19.48 26.26 -12.80
N ALA A 232 -20.71 26.36 -13.29
CA ALA A 232 -21.82 25.53 -12.78
C ALA A 232 -21.64 24.04 -13.10
N ARG A 233 -21.09 23.71 -14.28
CA ARG A 233 -20.71 22.32 -14.63
C ARG A 233 -19.67 21.79 -13.66
N GLN A 234 -18.60 22.56 -13.43
CA GLN A 234 -17.54 22.16 -12.49
C GLN A 234 -18.11 21.97 -11.08
N ALA A 235 -18.96 22.87 -10.61
CA ALA A 235 -19.59 22.78 -9.30
C ALA A 235 -20.44 21.51 -9.18
N LEU A 236 -21.26 21.20 -10.18
CA LEU A 236 -22.08 19.98 -10.22
C LEU A 236 -21.21 18.73 -10.21
N LEU A 237 -20.18 18.65 -11.07
CA LEU A 237 -19.29 17.50 -11.19
C LEU A 237 -18.50 17.20 -9.89
N ARG A 238 -18.33 18.19 -9.02
CA ARG A 238 -17.74 18.01 -7.68
C ARG A 238 -18.69 17.39 -6.67
N THR A 239 -19.99 17.40 -6.90
CA THR A 239 -21.02 16.98 -5.94
C THR A 239 -21.73 15.69 -6.34
N ILE A 240 -21.41 15.12 -7.50
CA ILE A 240 -21.95 13.84 -7.96
C ILE A 240 -20.82 12.84 -8.22
N SER A 241 -21.12 11.53 -8.08
CA SER A 241 -20.16 10.48 -8.46
C SER A 241 -20.04 10.38 -9.98
N TYR A 242 -18.95 9.79 -10.45
CA TYR A 242 -18.80 9.49 -11.87
C TYR A 242 -19.86 8.50 -12.35
N GLU A 243 -20.28 7.54 -11.55
CA GLU A 243 -21.42 6.68 -11.84
C GLU A 243 -22.70 7.48 -12.03
N THR A 244 -23.01 8.42 -11.12
CA THR A 244 -24.19 9.30 -11.27
C THR A 244 -24.11 10.15 -12.55
N PHE A 245 -22.91 10.65 -12.92
CA PHE A 245 -22.71 11.35 -14.17
C PHE A 245 -23.01 10.45 -15.37
N LEU A 246 -22.46 9.23 -15.38
CA LEU A 246 -22.68 8.25 -16.46
C LEU A 246 -24.18 7.90 -16.61
N GLN A 247 -24.86 7.63 -15.50
CA GLN A 247 -26.26 7.23 -15.51
C GLN A 247 -27.20 8.38 -15.93
N ARG A 248 -27.12 9.50 -15.21
CA ARG A 248 -28.15 10.56 -15.29
C ARG A 248 -27.91 11.57 -16.40
N TYR A 249 -26.68 11.82 -16.75
CA TYR A 249 -26.34 12.87 -17.71
C TYR A 249 -25.81 12.30 -19.03
N ALA A 250 -24.96 11.29 -18.98
CA ALA A 250 -24.48 10.64 -20.19
C ALA A 250 -25.38 9.50 -20.66
N HIS A 251 -26.42 9.12 -19.91
CA HIS A 251 -27.42 8.10 -20.22
C HIS A 251 -26.77 6.79 -20.68
N MET A 252 -25.81 6.30 -19.88
CA MET A 252 -25.12 5.04 -20.11
C MET A 252 -25.94 3.87 -19.57
N SER A 253 -25.96 2.75 -20.31
CA SER A 253 -26.52 1.47 -19.86
C SER A 253 -25.77 0.89 -18.66
N ASP A 254 -26.42 0.02 -17.91
CA ASP A 254 -25.80 -0.69 -16.78
C ASP A 254 -24.58 -1.51 -17.22
N GLY A 255 -24.59 -2.04 -18.44
CA GLY A 255 -23.45 -2.75 -19.03
C GLY A 255 -22.23 -1.83 -19.22
N ALA A 256 -22.46 -0.62 -19.72
CA ALA A 256 -21.41 0.38 -19.90
C ALA A 256 -20.83 0.84 -18.55
N ILE A 257 -21.65 1.02 -17.52
CA ILE A 257 -21.21 1.37 -16.18
C ILE A 257 -20.42 0.23 -15.53
N ARG A 258 -20.88 -1.02 -15.71
CA ARG A 258 -20.18 -2.22 -15.23
C ARG A 258 -18.75 -2.33 -15.77
N PHE A 259 -18.51 -1.86 -17.00
CA PHE A 259 -17.16 -1.79 -17.56
C PHE A 259 -16.18 -0.98 -16.68
N PHE A 260 -16.67 0.00 -15.91
CA PHE A 260 -15.86 0.82 -15.00
C PHE A 260 -15.80 0.31 -13.56
N ALA A 261 -16.51 -0.77 -13.21
CA ALA A 261 -16.64 -1.24 -11.82
C ALA A 261 -15.30 -1.54 -11.13
N GLY A 262 -14.35 -2.11 -11.85
CA GLY A 262 -13.00 -2.42 -11.34
C GLY A 262 -12.00 -1.27 -11.45
N LYS A 263 -12.34 -0.17 -12.13
CA LYS A 263 -11.40 0.92 -12.37
C LYS A 263 -11.13 1.70 -11.08
N ALA A 264 -9.86 1.89 -10.78
CA ALA A 264 -9.41 2.79 -9.74
C ALA A 264 -9.16 4.16 -10.34
N PHE A 265 -9.90 5.15 -9.88
CA PHE A 265 -9.71 6.55 -10.21
C PHE A 265 -8.75 7.20 -9.20
N ARG A 266 -8.70 8.52 -9.16
CA ARG A 266 -7.85 9.27 -8.24
C ARG A 266 -7.98 8.73 -6.80
N ASN A 267 -6.85 8.51 -6.13
CA ASN A 267 -6.78 7.99 -4.75
C ASN A 267 -7.47 6.64 -4.55
N ASN A 268 -7.49 5.79 -5.57
CA ASN A 268 -8.14 4.47 -5.58
C ASN A 268 -9.65 4.50 -5.26
N MET A 269 -10.34 5.61 -5.54
CA MET A 269 -11.79 5.65 -5.50
C MET A 269 -12.40 4.85 -6.65
N ARG A 270 -13.62 4.35 -6.47
CA ARG A 270 -14.37 3.60 -7.47
C ARG A 270 -15.35 4.51 -8.22
N VAL A 271 -15.94 3.99 -9.29
CA VAL A 271 -16.88 4.74 -10.14
C VAL A 271 -18.03 5.37 -9.33
N ASP A 272 -18.54 4.68 -8.33
CA ASP A 272 -19.66 5.09 -7.46
C ASP A 272 -19.25 6.06 -6.33
N THR A 273 -17.97 6.17 -6.03
CA THR A 273 -17.45 7.00 -4.92
C THR A 273 -16.48 8.09 -5.36
N CYS A 274 -16.03 8.08 -6.62
CA CYS A 274 -15.19 9.12 -7.17
C CYS A 274 -16.04 10.31 -7.62
N PRO A 275 -15.80 11.54 -7.15
CA PRO A 275 -16.41 12.72 -7.74
C PRO A 275 -16.17 12.74 -9.26
N ALA A 276 -17.19 13.07 -10.04
CA ALA A 276 -17.07 13.11 -11.50
C ALA A 276 -15.97 14.08 -11.96
N TYR A 277 -15.76 15.18 -11.24
CA TYR A 277 -14.66 16.10 -11.47
C TYR A 277 -13.28 15.45 -11.25
N ASP A 278 -13.12 14.62 -10.20
CA ASP A 278 -11.86 13.91 -9.96
C ASP A 278 -11.65 12.75 -10.95
N ALA A 279 -12.72 12.12 -11.42
CA ALA A 279 -12.66 11.15 -12.51
C ALA A 279 -12.20 11.82 -13.83
N MET A 280 -12.72 13.00 -14.15
CA MET A 280 -12.28 13.81 -15.29
C MET A 280 -10.77 14.13 -15.21
N LYS A 281 -10.27 14.54 -14.04
CA LYS A 281 -8.84 14.80 -13.81
C LYS A 281 -7.96 13.55 -13.88
N ALA A 282 -8.55 12.36 -13.85
CA ALA A 282 -7.91 11.07 -14.04
C ALA A 282 -8.17 10.50 -15.45
N ASP A 283 -8.41 11.35 -16.42
CA ASP A 283 -8.64 11.03 -17.83
C ASP A 283 -9.77 10.03 -18.07
N ALA A 284 -10.81 10.05 -17.22
CA ALA A 284 -12.00 9.28 -17.47
C ALA A 284 -12.73 9.81 -18.72
N PRO A 285 -13.34 8.94 -19.57
CA PRO A 285 -14.02 9.38 -20.77
C PRO A 285 -15.33 10.11 -20.48
N GLY A 286 -15.84 10.84 -21.50
CA GLY A 286 -17.12 11.55 -21.45
C GLY A 286 -17.04 13.04 -21.13
N PHE A 287 -15.84 13.62 -21.00
CA PHE A 287 -15.67 15.04 -20.64
C PHE A 287 -15.13 15.92 -21.77
N ASN A 288 -14.73 15.36 -22.92
CA ASN A 288 -14.08 16.09 -24.02
C ASN A 288 -14.90 17.26 -24.62
N GLY A 289 -16.24 17.22 -24.52
CA GLY A 289 -17.14 18.28 -25.00
C GLY A 289 -17.62 19.24 -23.92
N MET A 290 -17.16 19.09 -22.67
CA MET A 290 -17.77 19.78 -21.53
C MET A 290 -17.23 21.18 -21.26
N GLU A 291 -16.12 21.58 -21.89
CA GLU A 291 -15.46 22.91 -21.69
C GLU A 291 -15.20 23.22 -20.20
N VAL A 292 -14.86 22.21 -19.40
CA VAL A 292 -14.47 22.38 -18.00
C VAL A 292 -12.96 22.45 -17.94
N THR A 293 -12.43 23.57 -17.44
CA THR A 293 -10.99 23.71 -17.24
C THR A 293 -10.52 22.94 -16.03
N HIS A 294 -9.46 22.20 -16.18
CA HIS A 294 -8.72 21.58 -15.09
C HIS A 294 -7.23 21.74 -15.32
N ASP A 295 -6.50 21.86 -14.23
CA ASP A 295 -5.05 21.72 -14.29
C ASP A 295 -4.75 20.30 -14.76
N THR A 296 -4.17 20.15 -15.95
CA THR A 296 -3.61 18.86 -16.37
C THR A 296 -2.52 18.48 -15.36
N PRO A 297 -2.59 17.30 -14.76
CA PRO A 297 -1.47 16.83 -13.98
C PRO A 297 -0.22 16.90 -14.86
N HIS A 298 0.89 17.44 -14.35
CA HIS A 298 2.17 17.22 -15.02
C HIS A 298 2.36 15.72 -15.13
N GLU A 299 2.39 15.20 -16.35
CA GLU A 299 2.83 13.83 -16.58
C GLU A 299 4.32 13.76 -16.25
N SER A 300 4.61 13.48 -14.98
CA SER A 300 5.96 13.13 -14.61
C SER A 300 6.18 11.67 -15.03
N ALA A 301 7.25 11.43 -15.77
CA ALA A 301 7.70 10.07 -16.01
C ALA A 301 7.91 9.37 -14.64
N VAL A 302 7.69 8.08 -14.57
CA VAL A 302 7.90 7.30 -13.35
C VAL A 302 9.04 6.31 -13.54
N PHE A 303 9.75 6.04 -12.45
CA PHE A 303 10.74 4.98 -12.37
C PHE A 303 10.41 4.06 -11.20
N HIS A 304 10.77 2.79 -11.30
CA HIS A 304 10.70 1.87 -10.17
C HIS A 304 11.95 0.99 -10.08
N PHE A 305 12.35 0.69 -8.86
CA PHE A 305 13.31 -0.38 -8.61
C PHE A 305 12.63 -1.75 -8.76
N PRO A 306 13.37 -2.85 -8.98
CA PRO A 306 12.78 -4.19 -9.08
C PRO A 306 11.94 -4.62 -7.86
N ASP A 307 12.24 -4.07 -6.69
CA ASP A 307 11.49 -4.25 -5.45
C ASP A 307 10.69 -2.99 -5.03
N GLY A 308 10.47 -2.09 -5.98
CA GLY A 308 9.79 -0.83 -5.72
C GLY A 308 10.52 0.04 -4.70
N ASN A 309 9.77 0.80 -3.91
CA ASN A 309 10.34 1.69 -2.90
C ASN A 309 10.94 0.95 -1.68
N ALA A 310 10.93 -0.40 -1.66
CA ALA A 310 11.70 -1.16 -0.67
C ALA A 310 13.21 -0.84 -0.77
N THR A 311 13.72 -0.52 -1.96
CA THR A 311 15.09 -0.02 -2.15
C THR A 311 15.36 1.22 -1.29
N ILE A 312 14.42 2.17 -1.18
CA ILE A 312 14.56 3.37 -0.31
C ILE A 312 14.67 2.95 1.16
N ALA A 313 13.75 2.09 1.62
CA ALA A 313 13.76 1.61 3.00
C ALA A 313 15.08 0.87 3.33
N ARG A 314 15.60 0.07 2.41
CA ARG A 314 16.86 -0.66 2.56
C ARG A 314 18.06 0.28 2.65
N LEU A 315 18.09 1.34 1.84
CA LEU A 315 19.13 2.37 1.93
C LEU A 315 19.08 3.10 3.27
N LEU A 316 17.89 3.48 3.74
CA LEU A 316 17.70 4.10 5.05
C LEU A 316 18.20 3.18 6.19
N VAL A 317 17.84 1.90 6.17
CA VAL A 317 18.34 0.92 7.16
C VAL A 317 19.85 0.77 7.07
N GLY A 318 20.44 0.74 5.89
CA GLY A 318 21.89 0.69 5.71
C GLY A 318 22.63 1.92 6.27
N ARG A 319 21.98 3.11 6.27
CA ARG A 319 22.52 4.33 6.90
C ARG A 319 22.39 4.29 8.42
N LEU A 320 21.25 3.82 8.94
CA LEU A 320 20.95 3.78 10.37
C LEU A 320 21.67 2.64 11.10
N VAL A 321 21.80 1.47 10.45
CA VAL A 321 22.43 0.27 10.99
C VAL A 321 23.44 -0.26 9.97
N PRO A 322 24.65 0.34 9.86
CA PRO A 322 25.64 -0.04 8.83
C PRO A 322 26.03 -1.53 8.86
N SER A 323 25.98 -2.16 10.02
CA SER A 323 26.26 -3.59 10.20
C SER A 323 25.22 -4.50 9.53
N PHE A 324 24.06 -3.97 9.12
CA PHE A 324 23.02 -4.73 8.43
C PHE A 324 23.51 -5.26 7.08
N PHE A 325 24.24 -4.47 6.29
CA PHE A 325 24.88 -4.91 5.06
C PHE A 325 26.38 -5.20 5.20
N GLY A 326 27.03 -4.70 6.26
CA GLY A 326 28.46 -4.80 6.48
C GLY A 326 29.30 -3.89 5.58
N THR A 327 28.74 -3.36 4.51
CA THR A 327 29.39 -2.40 3.59
C THR A 327 28.40 -1.32 3.18
N PRO A 328 28.85 -0.07 2.94
CA PRO A 328 27.98 0.98 2.39
C PRO A 328 27.35 0.57 1.07
N GLN A 329 26.06 0.89 0.91
CA GLN A 329 25.29 0.56 -0.28
C GLN A 329 24.96 1.82 -1.09
N THR A 330 24.96 1.68 -2.42
CA THR A 330 24.41 2.63 -3.38
C THR A 330 22.99 2.20 -3.78
N ALA A 331 22.25 3.07 -4.46
CA ALA A 331 20.93 2.74 -5.01
C ALA A 331 20.97 1.53 -5.98
N ALA A 332 22.10 1.31 -6.65
CA ALA A 332 22.28 0.14 -7.51
C ALA A 332 22.67 -1.11 -6.72
N SER A 333 23.70 -1.05 -5.87
CA SER A 333 24.23 -2.23 -5.20
C SER A 333 23.24 -2.82 -4.18
N VAL A 334 22.42 -1.99 -3.53
CA VAL A 334 21.43 -2.41 -2.53
C VAL A 334 20.36 -3.34 -3.11
N VAL A 335 20.11 -3.28 -4.42
CA VAL A 335 19.10 -4.10 -5.09
C VAL A 335 19.40 -5.60 -4.89
N MET A 336 20.64 -6.02 -5.05
CA MET A 336 21.04 -7.42 -4.87
C MET A 336 21.69 -7.73 -3.52
N ALA A 337 21.99 -6.70 -2.72
CA ALA A 337 22.58 -6.90 -1.39
C ALA A 337 21.66 -7.70 -0.47
N GLN A 338 22.21 -8.64 0.26
CA GLN A 338 21.50 -9.39 1.29
C GLN A 338 21.84 -8.81 2.67
N GLY A 339 20.83 -8.31 3.37
CA GLY A 339 21.00 -7.77 4.72
C GLY A 339 20.89 -8.85 5.79
N ASN A 340 21.62 -8.67 6.87
CA ASN A 340 21.59 -9.57 8.02
C ASN A 340 20.63 -9.04 9.10
N TYR A 341 19.44 -9.62 9.17
CA TYR A 341 18.37 -9.21 10.11
C TYR A 341 18.77 -9.39 11.58
N SER A 342 19.69 -10.31 11.91
CA SER A 342 20.16 -10.48 13.29
C SER A 342 20.95 -9.26 13.80
N ARG A 343 21.37 -8.35 12.91
CA ARG A 343 22.09 -7.12 13.27
C ARG A 343 21.18 -5.95 13.65
N LEU A 344 19.89 -6.03 13.33
CA LEU A 344 18.97 -4.90 13.48
C LEU A 344 18.74 -4.47 14.94
N ASP A 345 18.63 -5.43 15.88
CA ASP A 345 18.40 -5.16 17.31
C ASP A 345 19.65 -5.46 18.19
N GLN A 346 20.85 -5.38 17.62
CA GLN A 346 22.10 -5.47 18.38
C GLN A 346 22.42 -4.14 19.07
N PRO A 347 23.20 -4.16 20.18
CA PRO A 347 23.66 -2.93 20.83
C PRO A 347 24.33 -1.98 19.84
N GLY A 348 23.91 -0.71 19.85
CA GLY A 348 24.38 0.36 18.97
C GLY A 348 23.56 1.63 19.19
N ALA A 349 23.93 2.72 18.52
CA ALA A 349 23.21 3.99 18.60
C ALA A 349 21.77 3.84 18.06
N VAL A 350 21.59 3.14 16.94
CA VAL A 350 20.27 2.88 16.37
C VAL A 350 19.98 1.37 16.41
N ARG A 351 18.79 1.02 16.89
CA ARG A 351 18.28 -0.35 16.93
C ARG A 351 16.90 -0.42 16.26
N ILE A 352 16.64 -1.50 15.53
CA ILE A 352 15.35 -1.78 14.88
C ILE A 352 14.82 -3.10 15.44
N ARG A 353 13.76 -3.01 16.22
CA ARG A 353 13.11 -4.14 16.91
C ARG A 353 11.85 -4.53 16.16
N LEU A 354 11.96 -5.58 15.38
CA LEU A 354 10.86 -6.18 14.61
C LEU A 354 10.02 -7.14 15.46
N ASN A 355 8.88 -7.60 14.91
CA ASN A 355 7.93 -8.49 15.60
C ASN A 355 7.56 -7.94 16.99
N SER A 356 7.35 -6.65 17.12
CA SER A 356 7.14 -5.98 18.40
C SER A 356 6.01 -4.96 18.25
N MET A 357 4.83 -5.26 18.79
CA MET A 357 3.69 -4.36 18.75
C MET A 357 3.70 -3.42 19.95
N VAL A 358 3.78 -2.11 19.71
CA VAL A 358 3.62 -1.10 20.76
C VAL A 358 2.15 -1.05 21.17
N VAL A 359 1.87 -1.29 22.46
CA VAL A 359 0.52 -1.37 23.04
C VAL A 359 0.18 -0.21 23.96
N ARG A 360 1.21 0.55 24.42
CA ARG A 360 1.01 1.72 25.29
C ARG A 360 2.15 2.70 25.12
N VAL A 361 1.81 3.99 25.02
CA VAL A 361 2.73 5.12 25.09
C VAL A 361 2.14 6.14 26.07
N GLU A 362 2.89 6.48 27.11
CA GLU A 362 2.39 7.34 28.17
C GLU A 362 3.49 8.24 28.74
N HIS A 363 3.18 9.51 28.94
CA HIS A 363 4.08 10.42 29.67
C HIS A 363 4.19 10.00 31.13
N THR A 364 5.38 10.06 31.69
CA THR A 364 5.60 9.86 33.14
C THR A 364 5.43 11.17 33.92
N GLY A 365 5.36 12.30 33.21
CA GLY A 365 5.10 13.63 33.73
C GLY A 365 3.84 14.25 33.09
N ASP A 366 3.68 15.56 33.30
CA ASP A 366 2.58 16.33 32.76
C ASP A 366 2.86 16.79 31.31
N PRO A 367 2.19 16.25 30.29
CA PRO A 367 2.43 16.58 28.90
C PRO A 367 2.10 18.04 28.53
N THR A 368 1.37 18.76 29.39
CA THR A 368 1.00 20.18 29.17
C THR A 368 2.05 21.15 29.66
N LYS A 369 3.07 20.67 30.41
CA LYS A 369 4.14 21.50 30.95
C LYS A 369 5.38 21.43 30.05
N PRO A 370 5.74 22.49 29.31
CA PRO A 370 6.86 22.49 28.37
C PRO A 370 8.21 22.11 29.00
N ASN A 371 8.40 22.41 30.30
CA ASN A 371 9.65 22.18 31.02
C ASN A 371 9.65 20.89 31.87
N ASP A 372 8.65 20.04 31.75
CA ASP A 372 8.67 18.73 32.41
C ASP A 372 9.55 17.77 31.61
N ASN A 373 10.81 17.64 32.06
CA ASN A 373 11.82 16.79 31.42
C ASN A 373 11.63 15.29 31.69
N LYS A 374 10.47 14.88 32.20
CA LYS A 374 10.21 13.47 32.45
C LYS A 374 10.01 12.69 31.15
N PRO A 375 10.54 11.47 31.08
CA PRO A 375 10.49 10.67 29.85
C PRO A 375 9.08 10.13 29.56
N VAL A 376 8.94 9.60 28.35
CA VAL A 376 7.77 8.83 27.91
C VAL A 376 8.06 7.34 28.09
N ARG A 377 7.13 6.62 28.68
CA ARG A 377 7.17 5.17 28.79
C ARG A 377 6.52 4.54 27.57
N VAL A 378 7.23 3.62 26.90
CA VAL A 378 6.75 2.88 25.73
C VAL A 378 6.71 1.40 26.06
N VAL A 379 5.51 0.81 26.02
CA VAL A 379 5.30 -0.62 26.24
C VAL A 379 5.03 -1.32 24.92
N TYR A 380 5.77 -2.38 24.66
CA TYR A 380 5.57 -3.23 23.48
C TYR A 380 5.43 -4.69 23.90
N GLN A 381 4.74 -5.46 23.05
CA GLN A 381 4.53 -6.89 23.22
C GLN A 381 5.21 -7.64 22.07
N LYS A 382 6.02 -8.65 22.43
CA LYS A 382 6.61 -9.60 21.48
C LYS A 382 5.78 -10.87 21.48
N PRO A 383 5.45 -11.44 20.30
CA PRO A 383 4.97 -12.82 20.23
C PRO A 383 6.16 -13.75 20.46
N ASP A 384 6.25 -14.36 21.62
CA ASP A 384 7.32 -15.31 22.00
C ASP A 384 6.90 -16.79 21.88
N GLY A 385 5.77 -17.04 21.26
CA GLY A 385 5.24 -18.39 20.97
C GLY A 385 4.59 -19.10 22.14
N THR A 386 4.91 -18.74 23.38
CA THR A 386 4.41 -19.44 24.60
C THR A 386 3.78 -18.50 25.63
N SER A 387 4.20 -17.25 25.70
CA SER A 387 3.61 -16.21 26.54
C SER A 387 3.78 -14.84 25.90
N ASP A 388 2.73 -14.04 25.95
CA ASP A 388 2.75 -12.65 25.51
C ASP A 388 3.51 -11.80 26.52
N THR A 389 4.83 -11.78 26.46
CA THR A 389 5.66 -10.94 27.33
C THR A 389 5.65 -9.49 26.87
N ARG A 390 5.33 -8.59 27.79
CA ARG A 390 5.36 -7.16 27.58
C ARG A 390 6.61 -6.55 28.22
N HIS A 391 7.24 -5.66 27.47
CA HIS A 391 8.45 -4.96 27.88
C HIS A 391 8.22 -3.46 27.84
N ALA A 392 8.87 -2.73 28.72
CA ALA A 392 8.85 -1.28 28.78
C ALA A 392 10.25 -0.70 28.56
N VAL A 393 10.32 0.35 27.78
CA VAL A 393 11.50 1.21 27.60
C VAL A 393 11.12 2.66 27.90
N MET A 394 12.12 3.47 28.23
CA MET A 394 11.95 4.91 28.43
C MET A 394 12.51 5.68 27.23
N ALA A 395 11.88 6.80 26.89
CA ALA A 395 12.31 7.67 25.80
C ALA A 395 12.17 9.15 26.16
N ASP A 396 13.09 9.98 25.72
CA ASP A 396 12.96 11.43 25.85
C ASP A 396 11.86 11.97 24.91
N ASN A 397 11.79 11.42 23.68
CA ASN A 397 10.74 11.71 22.70
C ASN A 397 10.22 10.43 22.04
N VAL A 398 8.98 10.49 21.54
CA VAL A 398 8.38 9.40 20.76
C VAL A 398 7.80 9.96 19.46
N ILE A 399 8.09 9.29 18.34
CA ILE A 399 7.43 9.57 17.05
C ILE A 399 6.53 8.40 16.68
N MET A 400 5.22 8.69 16.59
CA MET A 400 4.22 7.74 16.14
C MET A 400 4.20 7.73 14.60
N ALA A 401 4.94 6.81 13.99
CA ALA A 401 5.02 6.64 12.54
C ALA A 401 4.18 5.44 12.03
N CYS A 402 3.26 4.96 12.86
CA CYS A 402 2.29 3.91 12.57
C CYS A 402 0.98 4.49 12.02
N PHE A 403 -0.01 3.65 11.70
CA PHE A 403 -1.31 4.10 11.22
C PHE A 403 -2.02 5.00 12.22
N ASN A 404 -2.53 6.14 11.76
CA ASN A 404 -3.20 7.11 12.62
C ASN A 404 -4.35 6.50 13.43
N ASN A 405 -5.12 5.57 12.85
CA ASN A 405 -6.28 4.99 13.49
C ASN A 405 -5.97 4.14 14.74
N ILE A 406 -4.73 3.63 14.90
CA ILE A 406 -4.35 2.85 16.09
C ILE A 406 -3.85 3.74 17.23
N ILE A 407 -3.35 4.94 16.93
CA ILE A 407 -2.72 5.83 17.92
C ILE A 407 -3.64 6.14 19.10
N PRO A 408 -4.95 6.45 18.93
CA PRO A 408 -5.85 6.73 20.04
C PRO A 408 -5.98 5.59 21.07
N PHE A 409 -5.72 4.36 20.66
CA PHE A 409 -5.82 3.18 21.53
C PHE A 409 -4.53 2.90 22.31
N ILE A 410 -3.39 3.31 21.76
CA ILE A 410 -2.08 3.11 22.39
C ILE A 410 -1.56 4.37 23.10
N VAL A 411 -2.16 5.55 22.84
CA VAL A 411 -1.90 6.83 23.52
C VAL A 411 -3.22 7.36 24.09
N PRO A 412 -3.77 6.74 25.15
CA PRO A 412 -5.12 7.06 25.63
C PRO A 412 -5.25 8.45 26.25
N SER A 413 -4.14 9.09 26.63
CA SER A 413 -4.09 10.44 27.19
C SER A 413 -4.26 11.57 26.19
N LEU A 414 -4.28 11.28 24.88
CA LEU A 414 -4.54 12.31 23.85
C LEU A 414 -5.88 13.03 24.09
N PRO A 415 -5.98 14.33 23.77
CA PRO A 415 -7.25 15.05 23.76
C PRO A 415 -8.30 14.36 22.87
N GLU A 416 -9.57 14.37 23.29
CA GLU A 416 -10.65 13.68 22.55
C GLU A 416 -10.78 14.18 21.10
N ALA A 417 -10.71 15.50 20.87
CA ALA A 417 -10.74 16.08 19.53
C ALA A 417 -9.62 15.55 18.63
N GLN A 418 -8.43 15.31 19.19
CA GLN A 418 -7.30 14.73 18.47
C GLN A 418 -7.52 13.23 18.19
N LYS A 419 -8.06 12.49 19.15
CA LYS A 419 -8.44 11.08 18.96
C LYS A 419 -9.46 10.90 17.85
N ASP A 420 -10.50 11.73 17.84
CA ASP A 420 -11.53 11.69 16.81
C ASP A 420 -10.96 12.05 15.43
N ALA A 421 -10.08 13.04 15.37
CA ALA A 421 -9.37 13.42 14.16
C ALA A 421 -8.47 12.29 13.62
N LEU A 422 -7.79 11.55 14.49
CA LEU A 422 -6.96 10.40 14.12
C LEU A 422 -7.80 9.20 13.65
N LYS A 423 -9.01 9.02 14.16
CA LYS A 423 -9.95 7.96 13.75
C LYS A 423 -10.72 8.28 12.48
N TYR A 424 -10.81 9.55 12.08
CA TYR A 424 -11.61 10.00 10.94
C TYR A 424 -11.23 9.37 9.61
N PRO A 425 -9.93 9.22 9.24
CA PRO A 425 -9.52 8.69 7.96
C PRO A 425 -9.86 7.20 7.82
N SER A 426 -10.53 6.83 6.73
CA SER A 426 -10.79 5.43 6.37
C SER A 426 -9.93 5.05 5.16
N LYS A 427 -8.80 4.38 5.41
CA LYS A 427 -7.85 3.99 4.36
C LYS A 427 -8.42 2.92 3.43
N VAL A 428 -8.01 2.95 2.17
CA VAL A 428 -8.43 1.96 1.16
C VAL A 428 -7.76 0.62 1.43
N PRO A 429 -8.51 -0.48 1.56
CA PRO A 429 -7.93 -1.81 1.65
C PRO A 429 -7.40 -2.26 0.29
N MET A 430 -6.14 -2.72 0.26
CA MET A 430 -5.46 -3.10 -0.98
C MET A 430 -4.75 -4.44 -0.83
N GLN A 431 -4.72 -5.19 -1.93
CA GLN A 431 -3.95 -6.41 -2.06
C GLN A 431 -3.02 -6.30 -3.26
N TYR A 432 -1.73 -6.56 -3.01
CA TYR A 432 -0.71 -6.72 -4.04
C TYR A 432 -0.24 -8.16 -4.04
N SER A 433 -0.44 -8.88 -5.16
CA SER A 433 0.02 -10.25 -5.32
C SER A 433 1.15 -10.29 -6.34
N SER A 434 2.35 -10.71 -5.92
CA SER A 434 3.49 -10.97 -6.79
C SER A 434 3.45 -12.45 -7.20
N VAL A 435 3.32 -12.71 -8.49
CA VAL A 435 3.25 -14.07 -9.05
C VAL A 435 4.42 -14.29 -9.98
N LEU A 436 5.24 -15.29 -9.70
CA LEU A 436 6.32 -15.70 -10.58
C LEU A 436 5.81 -16.79 -11.53
N LEU A 437 5.76 -16.47 -12.80
CA LEU A 437 5.48 -17.41 -13.87
C LEU A 437 6.76 -18.12 -14.29
N ARG A 438 6.69 -19.42 -14.60
CA ARG A 438 7.80 -20.24 -15.09
C ARG A 438 8.42 -19.67 -16.37
N ASN A 439 7.61 -19.00 -17.20
CA ASN A 439 8.03 -18.34 -18.44
C ASN A 439 7.01 -17.26 -18.84
N GLY A 440 7.38 -16.42 -19.82
CA GLY A 440 6.53 -15.35 -20.36
C GLY A 440 5.69 -15.73 -21.59
N GLN A 441 5.57 -17.02 -21.95
CA GLN A 441 4.95 -17.44 -23.21
C GLN A 441 3.49 -17.00 -23.33
N ALA A 442 2.69 -17.15 -22.28
CA ALA A 442 1.26 -16.77 -22.32
C ALA A 442 1.11 -15.26 -22.61
N LEU A 443 1.91 -14.42 -21.92
CA LEU A 443 1.90 -12.96 -22.11
C LEU A 443 2.28 -12.57 -23.54
N ARG A 444 3.27 -13.24 -24.13
CA ARG A 444 3.68 -12.99 -25.52
C ARG A 444 2.64 -13.47 -26.53
N ARG A 445 2.00 -14.61 -26.29
CA ARG A 445 0.93 -15.13 -27.17
C ARG A 445 -0.31 -14.25 -27.17
N CYS A 446 -0.67 -13.64 -26.04
CA CYS A 446 -1.77 -12.69 -25.99
C CYS A 446 -1.36 -11.25 -26.33
N GLY A 447 -0.06 -10.97 -26.51
CA GLY A 447 0.41 -9.64 -26.89
C GLY A 447 0.18 -8.57 -25.83
N THR A 448 0.14 -8.92 -24.51
CA THR A 448 -0.20 -7.94 -23.47
C THR A 448 0.85 -7.82 -22.37
N GLN A 449 0.98 -6.61 -21.83
CA GLN A 449 1.77 -6.28 -20.65
C GLN A 449 0.92 -5.82 -19.46
N SER A 450 -0.31 -5.39 -19.71
CA SER A 450 -1.23 -4.98 -18.65
C SER A 450 -2.65 -5.39 -18.99
N ILE A 451 -3.38 -5.89 -18.00
CA ILE A 451 -4.75 -6.32 -18.16
C ILE A 451 -5.62 -5.60 -17.14
N TYR A 452 -6.64 -4.93 -17.63
CA TYR A 452 -7.75 -4.46 -16.83
C TYR A 452 -8.84 -5.55 -16.81
N ALA A 453 -9.39 -5.87 -15.62
CA ALA A 453 -10.41 -6.90 -15.45
C ALA A 453 -11.57 -6.32 -14.62
N PRO A 454 -12.61 -5.74 -15.24
CA PRO A 454 -13.62 -4.90 -14.60
C PRO A 454 -14.28 -5.46 -13.35
N CYS A 455 -14.65 -6.75 -13.38
CA CYS A 455 -15.41 -7.41 -12.32
C CYS A 455 -14.71 -8.60 -11.68
N SER A 456 -13.49 -8.90 -12.11
CA SER A 456 -12.74 -10.04 -11.62
C SER A 456 -12.16 -9.82 -10.23
N TYR A 457 -11.72 -10.90 -9.56
CA TYR A 457 -11.14 -10.85 -8.22
C TYR A 457 -9.96 -9.88 -8.14
N HIS A 458 -8.97 -9.99 -9.03
CA HIS A 458 -7.97 -8.96 -9.27
C HIS A 458 -8.43 -8.08 -10.43
N THR A 459 -8.52 -6.79 -10.20
CA THR A 459 -9.00 -5.85 -11.22
C THR A 459 -7.90 -5.36 -12.17
N ARG A 460 -6.63 -5.65 -11.84
CA ARG A 460 -5.48 -5.28 -12.66
C ARG A 460 -4.37 -6.31 -12.59
N LEU A 461 -3.78 -6.63 -13.74
CA LEU A 461 -2.53 -7.37 -13.88
C LEU A 461 -1.51 -6.49 -14.58
N LEU A 462 -0.25 -6.54 -14.13
CA LEU A 462 0.86 -5.79 -14.72
C LEU A 462 2.08 -6.69 -14.90
N VAL A 463 2.75 -6.53 -16.03
CA VAL A 463 4.17 -6.82 -16.19
C VAL A 463 4.89 -5.49 -16.04
N ASP A 464 5.74 -5.37 -15.03
CA ASP A 464 6.45 -4.12 -14.79
C ASP A 464 7.40 -3.77 -15.92
N GLU A 465 7.73 -2.48 -16.07
CA GLU A 465 8.76 -2.04 -16.98
C GLU A 465 10.09 -2.73 -16.65
N PRO A 466 10.75 -3.34 -17.64
CA PRO A 466 12.01 -4.03 -17.40
C PRO A 466 13.12 -3.06 -16.98
N VAL A 467 13.82 -3.40 -15.91
CA VAL A 467 14.97 -2.64 -15.40
C VAL A 467 16.20 -3.55 -15.26
N ASP A 468 17.36 -3.01 -15.59
CA ASP A 468 18.67 -3.62 -15.32
C ASP A 468 19.45 -2.72 -14.38
N ILE A 469 19.65 -3.17 -13.15
CA ILE A 469 20.29 -2.37 -12.10
C ILE A 469 21.01 -3.25 -11.07
N GLY A 470 22.24 -2.89 -10.73
CA GLY A 470 22.98 -3.54 -9.64
C GLY A 470 23.18 -5.05 -9.82
N GLY A 471 23.30 -5.52 -11.04
CA GLY A 471 23.41 -6.94 -11.36
C GLY A 471 22.07 -7.68 -11.49
N TYR A 472 20.96 -7.04 -11.16
CA TYR A 472 19.62 -7.56 -11.43
C TYR A 472 19.17 -7.22 -12.85
N THR A 473 18.54 -8.18 -13.51
CA THR A 473 18.03 -8.02 -14.89
C THR A 473 16.60 -8.52 -14.97
N THR A 474 15.68 -7.65 -15.36
CA THR A 474 14.31 -8.04 -15.72
C THR A 474 14.25 -8.33 -17.22
N ASN A 475 13.91 -9.56 -17.57
CA ASN A 475 13.76 -9.95 -18.96
C ASN A 475 12.49 -10.78 -19.17
N PRO A 476 11.34 -10.14 -19.48
CA PRO A 476 10.06 -10.83 -19.72
C PRO A 476 10.06 -11.51 -21.11
N SER A 477 10.97 -12.46 -21.32
CA SER A 477 11.03 -13.23 -22.57
C SER A 477 10.15 -14.49 -22.46
N PRO A 478 9.71 -15.07 -23.61
CA PRO A 478 8.92 -16.30 -23.59
C PRO A 478 9.55 -17.45 -22.82
N ASP A 479 10.87 -17.55 -22.81
CA ASP A 479 11.61 -18.69 -22.27
C ASP A 479 12.18 -18.45 -20.86
N ARG A 480 11.87 -17.30 -20.24
CA ARG A 480 12.38 -16.94 -18.92
C ARG A 480 11.28 -16.73 -17.91
N PRO A 481 11.52 -17.05 -16.64
CA PRO A 481 10.59 -16.70 -15.59
C PRO A 481 10.25 -15.21 -15.60
N THR A 482 8.97 -14.91 -15.43
CA THR A 482 8.46 -13.54 -15.51
C THR A 482 7.64 -13.24 -14.26
N MET A 483 7.99 -12.15 -13.56
CA MET A 483 7.20 -11.63 -12.46
C MET A 483 6.02 -10.85 -13.02
N ILE A 484 4.82 -11.12 -12.50
CA ILE A 484 3.63 -10.31 -12.74
C ILE A 484 3.04 -9.85 -11.40
N HIS A 485 2.39 -8.71 -11.42
CA HIS A 485 1.72 -8.14 -10.26
C HIS A 485 0.20 -8.09 -10.50
N LEU A 486 -0.54 -8.55 -9.51
CA LEU A 486 -2.00 -8.51 -9.51
C LEU A 486 -2.48 -7.59 -8.39
N LEU A 487 -3.36 -6.67 -8.72
CA LEU A 487 -3.86 -5.67 -7.79
C LEU A 487 -5.36 -5.86 -7.55
N ARG A 488 -5.74 -5.71 -6.29
CA ARG A 488 -7.12 -5.67 -5.85
C ARG A 488 -7.32 -4.57 -4.82
N ASN A 489 -8.38 -3.77 -5.01
CA ASN A 489 -8.93 -2.94 -3.96
C ASN A 489 -10.21 -3.63 -3.47
N ALA A 490 -10.21 -4.13 -2.24
CA ALA A 490 -11.40 -4.72 -1.66
C ALA A 490 -12.36 -3.60 -1.26
N ASN A 491 -13.52 -3.56 -1.87
CA ASN A 491 -14.57 -2.57 -1.60
C ASN A 491 -15.95 -3.19 -1.81
N ALA A 492 -16.98 -2.54 -1.30
CA ALA A 492 -18.37 -2.98 -1.38
C ALA A 492 -19.19 -1.90 -2.10
N PRO A 493 -19.39 -1.99 -3.44
CA PRO A 493 -20.14 -1.00 -4.21
C PRO A 493 -21.53 -0.74 -3.65
N GLY A 494 -22.06 0.47 -3.84
CA GLY A 494 -23.37 0.89 -3.36
C GLY A 494 -23.39 1.42 -1.92
N HIS A 495 -22.25 1.47 -1.23
CA HIS A 495 -22.10 2.08 0.09
C HIS A 495 -21.27 3.38 0.02
N PRO A 496 -21.41 4.31 0.99
CA PRO A 496 -20.50 5.44 1.10
C PRO A 496 -19.02 4.99 1.20
N ARG A 497 -18.09 5.76 0.64
CA ARG A 497 -16.66 5.41 0.51
C ARG A 497 -16.04 4.83 1.79
N LYS A 498 -16.26 5.47 2.95
CA LYS A 498 -15.69 5.01 4.23
C LYS A 498 -16.24 3.64 4.65
N GLU A 499 -17.51 3.40 4.36
CA GLU A 499 -18.17 2.13 4.64
C GLU A 499 -17.66 1.03 3.67
N GLN A 500 -17.51 1.34 2.38
CA GLN A 500 -16.88 0.42 1.42
C GLN A 500 -15.50 -0.04 1.90
N ASN A 501 -14.66 0.90 2.37
CA ASN A 501 -13.34 0.58 2.89
C ASN A 501 -13.40 -0.30 4.14
N ARG A 502 -14.40 -0.08 5.02
CA ARG A 502 -14.60 -0.90 6.23
C ARG A 502 -15.01 -2.33 5.87
N LEU A 503 -15.99 -2.48 4.99
CA LEU A 503 -16.47 -3.79 4.53
C LEU A 503 -15.38 -4.55 3.77
N GLY A 504 -14.64 -3.87 2.90
CA GLY A 504 -13.50 -4.47 2.19
C GLY A 504 -12.40 -4.97 3.12
N ARG A 505 -12.12 -4.25 4.22
CA ARG A 505 -11.18 -4.73 5.26
C ARG A 505 -11.69 -6.01 5.94
N GLN A 506 -12.97 -6.08 6.26
CA GLN A 506 -13.58 -7.26 6.87
C GLN A 506 -13.50 -8.47 5.93
N GLU A 507 -13.84 -8.29 4.66
CA GLU A 507 -13.71 -9.34 3.64
C GLU A 507 -12.27 -9.83 3.54
N MET A 508 -11.30 -8.91 3.40
CA MET A 508 -9.88 -9.27 3.30
C MET A 508 -9.38 -10.02 4.53
N LEU A 509 -9.84 -9.65 5.73
CA LEU A 509 -9.44 -10.33 6.98
C LEU A 509 -10.00 -11.76 7.04
N ALA A 510 -11.23 -11.96 6.57
CA ALA A 510 -11.90 -13.27 6.58
C ALA A 510 -11.28 -14.27 5.59
N MET A 511 -10.59 -13.81 4.54
CA MET A 511 -10.00 -14.68 3.54
C MET A 511 -8.69 -15.30 3.99
N THR A 512 -8.55 -16.60 3.82
CA THR A 512 -7.31 -17.35 4.03
C THR A 512 -6.39 -17.28 2.80
N PHE A 513 -5.10 -17.61 2.98
CA PHE A 513 -4.17 -17.67 1.84
C PHE A 513 -4.59 -18.70 0.77
N PRO A 514 -4.99 -19.96 1.12
CA PRO A 514 -5.47 -20.90 0.12
C PRO A 514 -6.64 -20.39 -0.73
N GLU A 515 -7.60 -19.66 -0.13
CA GLU A 515 -8.72 -19.07 -0.88
C GLU A 515 -8.25 -17.99 -1.86
N ILE A 516 -7.32 -17.14 -1.43
CA ILE A 516 -6.72 -16.10 -2.30
C ILE A 516 -5.91 -16.76 -3.43
N GLU A 517 -5.12 -17.78 -3.10
CA GLU A 517 -4.35 -18.54 -4.08
C GLU A 517 -5.25 -19.21 -5.11
N ALA A 518 -6.33 -19.87 -4.68
CA ALA A 518 -7.29 -20.51 -5.57
C ALA A 518 -7.92 -19.51 -6.55
N LYS A 519 -8.36 -18.34 -6.05
CA LYS A 519 -8.91 -17.26 -6.90
C LYS A 519 -7.86 -16.70 -7.88
N THR A 520 -6.63 -16.57 -7.44
CA THR A 520 -5.52 -16.10 -8.29
C THR A 520 -5.24 -17.09 -9.42
N ARG A 521 -5.16 -18.39 -9.09
CA ARG A 521 -4.92 -19.47 -10.05
C ARG A 521 -6.08 -19.62 -11.04
N ASP A 522 -7.32 -19.58 -10.57
CA ASP A 522 -8.51 -19.64 -11.42
C ASP A 522 -8.52 -18.46 -12.42
N GLN A 523 -8.33 -17.25 -11.94
CA GLN A 523 -8.35 -16.06 -12.81
C GLN A 523 -7.25 -16.11 -13.86
N LEU A 524 -6.02 -16.49 -13.52
CA LEU A 524 -4.92 -16.61 -14.48
C LEU A 524 -5.16 -17.78 -15.47
N GLN A 525 -5.76 -18.90 -15.03
CA GLN A 525 -6.14 -20.00 -15.90
C GLN A 525 -7.21 -19.58 -16.92
N ARG A 526 -8.19 -18.80 -16.48
CA ARG A 526 -9.27 -18.29 -17.35
C ARG A 526 -8.72 -17.28 -18.36
N MET A 527 -7.77 -16.43 -17.97
CA MET A 527 -7.12 -15.46 -18.85
C MET A 527 -6.22 -16.13 -19.90
N PHE A 528 -5.38 -17.05 -19.49
CA PHE A 528 -4.27 -17.55 -20.28
C PHE A 528 -4.38 -19.04 -20.68
N GLY A 529 -5.30 -19.78 -20.10
CA GLY A 529 -5.53 -21.20 -20.43
C GLY A 529 -5.76 -21.45 -21.92
N PRO A 530 -6.59 -20.64 -22.62
CA PRO A 530 -6.75 -20.77 -24.08
C PRO A 530 -5.45 -20.59 -24.88
N LEU A 531 -4.42 -20.00 -24.26
CA LEU A 531 -3.09 -19.77 -24.85
C LEU A 531 -2.06 -20.84 -24.42
N GLY A 532 -2.52 -21.93 -23.80
CA GLY A 532 -1.67 -23.05 -23.36
C GLY A 532 -1.02 -22.85 -21.99
N PHE A 533 -1.53 -21.95 -21.16
CA PHE A 533 -1.11 -21.77 -19.78
C PHE A 533 -1.78 -22.84 -18.89
N ASN A 534 -0.99 -23.38 -17.94
CA ASN A 534 -1.47 -24.28 -16.91
C ASN A 534 -1.05 -23.75 -15.54
N HIS A 535 -2.02 -23.34 -14.73
CA HIS A 535 -1.75 -22.69 -13.45
C HIS A 535 -0.98 -23.56 -12.44
N GLU A 536 -1.09 -24.89 -12.52
CA GLU A 536 -0.36 -25.80 -11.64
C GLU A 536 1.12 -25.88 -11.98
N GLN A 537 1.44 -25.81 -13.28
CA GLN A 537 2.81 -25.95 -13.81
C GLN A 537 3.51 -24.60 -13.99
N ASP A 538 2.76 -23.56 -14.34
CA ASP A 538 3.32 -22.29 -14.77
C ASP A 538 3.45 -21.27 -13.65
N ILE A 539 2.71 -21.40 -12.53
CA ILE A 539 2.89 -20.56 -11.34
C ILE A 539 3.90 -21.26 -10.41
N VAL A 540 5.09 -20.69 -10.32
CA VAL A 540 6.20 -21.25 -9.54
C VAL A 540 6.49 -20.50 -8.24
N GLY A 541 5.80 -19.40 -8.00
CA GLY A 541 5.86 -18.64 -6.75
C GLY A 541 4.73 -17.65 -6.63
N LEU A 542 4.22 -17.45 -5.41
CA LEU A 542 3.15 -16.50 -5.10
C LEU A 542 3.37 -15.89 -3.71
N THR A 543 3.35 -14.56 -3.66
CA THR A 543 3.32 -13.78 -2.42
C THR A 543 2.17 -12.78 -2.49
N VAL A 544 1.37 -12.74 -1.44
CA VAL A 544 0.21 -11.86 -1.32
C VAL A 544 0.45 -10.85 -0.20
N ASN A 545 0.64 -9.59 -0.57
CA ASN A 545 0.75 -8.50 0.40
C ASN A 545 -0.64 -7.93 0.64
N ARG A 546 -1.19 -8.22 1.81
CA ARG A 546 -2.51 -7.80 2.24
C ARG A 546 -2.40 -6.55 3.11
N TRP A 547 -2.96 -5.42 2.63
CA TRP A 547 -2.90 -4.13 3.29
C TRP A 547 -4.32 -3.63 3.61
N PRO A 548 -4.87 -3.94 4.79
CA PRO A 548 -6.21 -3.47 5.17
C PRO A 548 -6.26 -1.95 5.34
N HIS A 549 -5.10 -1.33 5.58
CA HIS A 549 -4.87 0.10 5.68
C HIS A 549 -3.85 0.53 4.62
N GLY A 550 -4.15 0.32 3.34
CA GLY A 550 -3.25 0.54 2.22
C GLY A 550 -3.05 2.02 1.89
N TYR A 551 -3.91 2.61 1.06
CA TYR A 551 -3.80 4.03 0.70
C TYR A 551 -4.21 4.95 1.84
N ALA A 552 -3.41 5.98 2.10
CA ALA A 552 -3.80 7.07 2.98
C ALA A 552 -5.08 7.74 2.48
N TYR A 553 -5.96 8.10 3.41
CA TYR A 553 -7.21 8.77 3.08
C TYR A 553 -6.93 10.17 2.53
N THR A 554 -7.51 10.47 1.38
CA THR A 554 -7.50 11.80 0.78
C THR A 554 -8.93 12.32 0.75
N TYR A 555 -9.11 13.58 1.13
CA TYR A 555 -10.43 14.22 1.11
C TYR A 555 -10.96 14.35 -0.31
N ASP A 556 -12.27 14.23 -0.46
CA ASP A 556 -13.00 14.47 -1.68
C ASP A 556 -14.25 15.32 -1.41
N THR A 557 -14.82 15.89 -2.45
CA THR A 557 -15.98 16.80 -2.33
C THR A 557 -17.31 16.07 -2.23
N LEU A 558 -17.32 14.75 -2.44
CA LEU A 558 -18.53 13.93 -2.38
C LEU A 558 -18.72 13.30 -0.99
N GLY A 559 -17.63 12.80 -0.40
CA GLY A 559 -17.65 12.04 0.85
C GLY A 559 -17.31 12.84 2.11
N ASP A 560 -16.78 14.05 1.96
CA ASP A 560 -16.34 14.88 3.08
C ASP A 560 -17.03 16.25 3.08
N ALA A 561 -17.48 16.69 4.26
CA ALA A 561 -17.93 18.07 4.43
C ALA A 561 -16.76 19.04 4.19
N TYR A 562 -17.09 20.23 3.68
CA TYR A 562 -16.08 21.29 3.55
C TYR A 562 -15.50 21.63 4.93
N MET A 563 -14.16 21.62 5.00
CA MET A 563 -13.41 21.98 6.22
C MET A 563 -12.26 22.92 5.85
N PRO A 564 -12.12 24.04 6.59
CA PRO A 564 -10.93 24.89 6.49
C PRO A 564 -9.66 24.03 6.69
N ALA A 565 -8.58 24.37 6.01
CA ALA A 565 -7.35 23.56 6.03
C ALA A 565 -6.83 23.26 7.44
N ALA A 566 -6.86 24.23 8.34
CA ALA A 566 -6.41 24.08 9.72
C ALA A 566 -7.29 23.14 10.58
N LEU A 567 -8.55 22.92 10.20
CA LEU A 567 -9.50 22.08 10.90
C LEU A 567 -9.64 20.68 10.28
N ARG A 568 -8.93 20.40 9.21
CA ARG A 568 -8.97 19.07 8.60
C ARG A 568 -8.44 18.01 9.57
N PRO A 569 -9.06 16.84 9.67
CA PRO A 569 -8.69 15.80 10.63
C PRO A 569 -7.21 15.42 10.61
N HIS A 570 -6.55 15.34 9.45
CA HIS A 570 -5.12 15.04 9.41
C HIS A 570 -4.26 16.17 10.02
N VAL A 571 -4.71 17.42 10.01
CA VAL A 571 -4.00 18.56 10.63
C VAL A 571 -4.22 18.58 12.13
N VAL A 572 -5.47 18.38 12.59
CA VAL A 572 -5.80 18.29 14.01
C VAL A 572 -5.15 17.04 14.64
N GLY A 573 -5.25 15.90 13.96
CA GLY A 573 -4.73 14.63 14.46
C GLY A 573 -3.21 14.59 14.60
N ARG A 574 -2.47 15.25 13.71
CA ARG A 574 -0.99 15.23 13.72
C ARG A 574 -0.33 16.22 14.69
N GLN A 575 -1.11 17.00 15.45
CA GLN A 575 -0.52 17.95 16.40
C GLN A 575 0.34 17.22 17.43
N PRO A 576 1.50 17.80 17.82
CA PRO A 576 2.32 17.20 18.87
C PRO A 576 1.58 17.22 20.22
N TYR A 577 1.82 16.20 21.03
CA TYR A 577 1.28 16.10 22.38
C TYR A 577 2.40 15.86 23.39
N GLY A 578 2.84 16.92 24.04
CA GLY A 578 4.01 16.89 24.91
C GLY A 578 5.26 16.43 24.15
N ARG A 579 5.79 15.26 24.52
CA ARG A 579 6.97 14.65 23.91
C ARG A 579 6.64 13.59 22.85
N ILE A 580 5.39 13.55 22.40
CA ILE A 580 4.92 12.64 21.36
C ILE A 580 4.59 13.45 20.11
N ALA A 581 5.28 13.16 19.01
CA ALA A 581 4.96 13.67 17.67
C ALA A 581 4.37 12.56 16.80
N ILE A 582 3.64 12.92 15.74
CA ILE A 582 2.95 11.98 14.86
C ILE A 582 3.44 12.21 13.42
N ALA A 583 4.02 11.17 12.81
CA ALA A 583 4.51 11.18 11.44
C ALA A 583 3.60 10.35 10.51
N ASN A 584 4.11 9.80 9.44
CA ASN A 584 3.51 8.97 8.39
C ASN A 584 2.67 9.72 7.33
N ALA A 585 2.32 9.01 6.25
CA ALA A 585 1.54 9.54 5.12
C ALA A 585 0.09 9.92 5.51
N ASP A 586 -0.52 9.27 6.52
CA ASP A 586 -1.87 9.63 6.98
C ASP A 586 -1.91 11.07 7.53
N SER A 587 -0.81 11.52 8.12
CA SER A 587 -0.65 12.87 8.68
C SER A 587 -0.56 13.98 7.62
N THR A 588 -0.43 13.60 6.34
CA THR A 588 -0.43 14.49 5.18
C THR A 588 -1.67 14.35 4.32
N ALA A 589 -2.54 13.39 4.62
CA ALA A 589 -3.69 12.99 3.81
C ALA A 589 -3.31 12.69 2.34
N ALA A 590 -2.13 12.10 2.12
CA ALA A 590 -1.60 11.76 0.81
C ALA A 590 -0.81 10.45 0.85
N ALA A 591 -1.04 9.57 -0.13
CA ALA A 591 -0.49 8.21 -0.15
C ALA A 591 0.82 8.12 -0.95
N PHE A 592 1.77 9.02 -0.70
CA PHE A 592 3.03 9.12 -1.44
C PHE A 592 4.26 9.01 -0.53
N THR A 593 5.34 8.47 -1.08
CA THR A 593 6.61 8.29 -0.35
C THR A 593 7.24 9.62 0.07
N ASN A 594 7.22 10.63 -0.79
CA ASN A 594 7.74 11.96 -0.50
C ASN A 594 6.99 12.62 0.67
N THR A 595 5.66 12.50 0.72
CA THR A 595 4.88 13.09 1.83
C THR A 595 5.09 12.36 3.16
N ALA A 596 5.43 11.07 3.12
CA ALA A 596 5.85 10.33 4.29
C ALA A 596 7.21 10.81 4.83
N ILE A 597 8.12 11.22 3.95
CA ILE A 597 9.42 11.84 4.30
C ILE A 597 9.20 13.23 4.92
N ASP A 598 8.36 14.05 4.30
CA ASP A 598 8.03 15.40 4.81
C ASP A 598 7.37 15.36 6.20
N ALA A 599 6.46 14.38 6.41
CA ALA A 599 5.86 14.16 7.71
C ALA A 599 6.88 13.74 8.78
N ALA A 600 7.90 12.98 8.38
CA ALA A 600 8.99 12.59 9.27
C ALA A 600 9.83 13.77 9.73
N GLU A 601 10.22 14.66 8.80
CA GLU A 601 10.99 15.87 9.16
C GLU A 601 10.20 16.77 10.10
N ARG A 602 8.93 17.06 9.77
CA ARG A 602 8.07 17.87 10.65
C ARG A 602 8.01 17.29 12.07
N ALA A 603 7.80 15.98 12.20
CA ALA A 603 7.74 15.33 13.51
C ALA A 603 9.07 15.40 14.27
N VAL A 604 10.20 15.33 13.58
CA VAL A 604 11.52 15.52 14.19
C VAL A 604 11.68 16.95 14.69
N GLN A 605 11.30 17.96 13.91
CA GLN A 605 11.35 19.36 14.35
C GLN A 605 10.47 19.59 15.59
N GLU A 606 9.28 19.00 15.65
CA GLU A 606 8.40 19.04 16.82
C GLU A 606 9.08 18.43 18.07
N CYS A 607 9.79 17.31 17.91
CA CYS A 607 10.56 16.70 18.99
C CYS A 607 11.72 17.59 19.47
N LEU A 608 12.46 18.20 18.55
CA LEU A 608 13.56 19.11 18.88
C LEU A 608 13.08 20.34 19.65
N ILE A 609 11.98 20.96 19.18
CA ILE A 609 11.33 22.09 19.87
C ILE A 609 10.90 21.67 21.29
N SER A 610 10.33 20.50 21.49
CA SER A 610 9.92 20.00 22.80
C SER A 610 11.10 19.81 23.78
N ARG A 611 12.33 19.74 23.28
CA ARG A 611 13.60 19.67 24.05
C ARG A 611 14.27 21.05 24.22
N GLY A 612 13.67 22.11 23.66
CA GLY A 612 14.23 23.47 23.74
C GLY A 612 15.29 23.80 22.69
N TYR A 613 15.42 22.99 21.63
CA TYR A 613 16.24 23.36 20.48
C TYR A 613 15.39 24.25 19.54
N THR A 614 15.98 25.33 19.04
CA THR A 614 15.32 26.29 18.10
C THR A 614 15.77 26.07 16.66
#